data_95ba96ef81756e20deb992eb472bad56
#
_entry.id   95ba96ef81756e20deb992eb472bad56
#
_cell.length_a   1.000
_cell.length_b   1.000
_cell.length_c   1.000
_cell.angle_alpha   90.00
_cell.angle_beta   90.00
_cell.angle_gamma   90.00
#
_symmetry.space_group_name_H-M   'P 1'
#
loop_
_entity.id
_entity.type
_entity.pdbx_description
1 polymer ?
#
loop_
_entity_poly.entity_id
_entity_poly.type
_entity_poly.pdbx_seq_one_letter_code
_entity_poly.pdbx_strand_id
1 'polypeptide(L)'
;LVLPFFYLSKGGILFTGIFSFNILAKAFNIFAPMNAFNFQDTVNLAAKLSPRRLWNGIKVLSSFYISRLFGRPVQWGYPLSVSFEPTTSCNLRCPECPSGLRAFTRPTGMLKKDFFSQTIDEIHKDLLYLIFYFQGEPYLNPDFLEMVKYAASKKIYTATSTNAHYLTDAIAKKTIESGLDRLIISVDGTTQEVYQQYRVGGNLQKVFEGARNIVKWKKSLRSKTPFIIFQFLVVKPNEHQVEEIKKLAKEIGVDQVRFKTAQVYNYEQDPNQLIPETDKYSRYKKNEDGTYLPKNKMANHCWKLWHANVITWDGLVVPCCFDKDALHKLGNLGNQSFKEIWHNENYRRFRKELMTGRKQIDICANCSEGTSVWK
;
A
#
# COMPACT_ATOMS: atom_id res chain seq x y z
N LEU A 1 -17.42 19.17 -20.44
CA LEU A 1 -18.88 19.25 -20.28
C LEU A 1 -19.53 18.50 -21.42
N VAL A 2 -19.99 17.27 -21.19
CA VAL A 2 -20.99 16.63 -22.05
C VAL A 2 -22.00 16.02 -21.11
N LEU A 3 -23.17 16.63 -21.06
CA LEU A 3 -24.38 16.12 -20.44
C LEU A 3 -24.97 15.02 -21.33
N PRO A 4 -25.51 13.92 -20.80
CA PRO A 4 -26.18 12.93 -21.63
C PRO A 4 -27.55 13.45 -22.04
N PHE A 5 -27.76 13.57 -23.33
CA PHE A 5 -29.10 13.73 -23.93
C PHE A 5 -29.85 12.39 -23.83
N PHE A 6 -31.01 12.41 -23.20
CA PHE A 6 -31.98 11.33 -23.28
C PHE A 6 -32.72 11.41 -24.60
N TYR A 7 -32.59 10.38 -25.45
CA TYR A 7 -33.46 10.19 -26.59
C TYR A 7 -34.42 9.05 -26.27
N LEU A 8 -35.70 9.35 -26.15
CA LEU A 8 -36.77 8.36 -26.01
C LEU A 8 -37.20 7.91 -27.42
N SER A 9 -36.90 6.69 -27.80
CA SER A 9 -37.56 6.03 -28.92
C SER A 9 -38.30 4.77 -28.41
N LYS A 10 -39.52 4.60 -28.90
CA LYS A 10 -40.40 3.45 -28.61
C LYS A 10 -39.77 2.16 -29.14
N GLY A 11 -39.40 1.26 -28.24
CA GLY A 11 -38.95 -0.11 -28.55
C GLY A 11 -37.80 -0.54 -27.68
N GLY A 12 -38.04 -1.52 -26.84
CA GLY A 12 -37.17 -2.42 -26.06
C GLY A 12 -35.79 -1.97 -25.65
N ILE A 13 -35.56 -2.00 -24.35
CA ILE A 13 -34.22 -1.76 -23.76
C ILE A 13 -33.30 -2.97 -24.06
N LEU A 14 -32.45 -2.85 -25.06
CA LEU A 14 -31.27 -3.72 -25.22
C LEU A 14 -30.12 -3.11 -24.45
N PHE A 15 -29.85 -3.64 -23.27
CA PHE A 15 -28.63 -3.36 -22.52
C PHE A 15 -27.44 -3.98 -23.29
N THR A 16 -26.68 -3.18 -24.04
CA THR A 16 -25.40 -3.59 -24.59
C THR A 16 -24.38 -3.60 -23.45
N GLY A 17 -24.07 -4.79 -22.93
CA GLY A 17 -23.17 -5.05 -21.80
C GLY A 17 -21.68 -4.66 -21.98
N ILE A 18 -21.33 -3.94 -23.05
CA ILE A 18 -19.94 -3.56 -23.36
C ILE A 18 -19.51 -2.26 -22.65
N PHE A 19 -20.43 -1.33 -22.37
CA PHE A 19 -20.12 -0.09 -21.67
C PHE A 19 -19.89 -0.25 -20.16
N SER A 20 -20.49 -1.27 -19.55
CA SER A 20 -20.39 -1.54 -18.10
C SER A 20 -19.03 -2.10 -17.70
N PHE A 21 -18.38 -2.88 -18.57
CA PHE A 21 -17.11 -3.56 -18.25
C PHE A 21 -15.91 -2.59 -18.19
N ASN A 22 -15.86 -1.60 -19.07
CA ASN A 22 -14.77 -0.61 -19.10
C ASN A 22 -14.82 0.39 -17.94
N ILE A 23 -16.01 0.74 -17.43
CA ILE A 23 -16.16 1.62 -16.27
C ILE A 23 -15.81 0.88 -14.99
N LEU A 24 -16.21 -0.38 -14.85
CA LEU A 24 -15.81 -1.23 -13.73
C LEU A 24 -14.31 -1.51 -13.74
N ALA A 25 -13.72 -1.86 -14.88
CA ALA A 25 -12.27 -2.07 -15.02
C ALA A 25 -11.47 -0.82 -14.66
N LYS A 26 -11.94 0.37 -15.05
CA LYS A 26 -11.32 1.65 -14.66
C LYS A 26 -11.51 1.98 -13.17
N ALA A 27 -12.64 1.61 -12.55
CA ALA A 27 -12.85 1.75 -11.11
C ALA A 27 -11.92 0.83 -10.30
N PHE A 28 -11.55 -0.34 -10.83
CA PHE A 28 -10.61 -1.29 -10.19
C PHE A 28 -9.17 -0.80 -10.16
N ASN A 29 -8.78 0.09 -11.06
CA ASN A 29 -7.43 0.67 -11.09
C ASN A 29 -7.15 1.65 -9.95
N ILE A 30 -8.13 1.95 -9.10
CA ILE A 30 -7.98 2.82 -7.93
C ILE A 30 -6.96 2.26 -6.92
N PHE A 31 -6.71 0.94 -6.92
CA PHE A 31 -5.99 0.25 -5.85
C PHE A 31 -4.63 -0.33 -6.23
N ALA A 32 -4.23 -0.29 -7.49
CA ALA A 32 -2.93 -0.80 -7.92
C ALA A 32 -2.18 0.19 -8.81
N PRO A 33 -0.85 0.39 -8.64
CA PRO A 33 -0.05 1.03 -9.67
C PRO A 33 -0.06 0.12 -10.91
N MET A 34 -0.56 0.67 -12.02
CA MET A 34 -0.85 -0.04 -13.26
C MET A 34 0.39 -0.36 -14.08
N ASN A 35 1.14 -1.43 -13.78
CA ASN A 35 2.10 -1.95 -14.75
C ASN A 35 2.09 -3.47 -14.93
N ALA A 36 1.15 -4.21 -14.35
CA ALA A 36 0.82 -5.59 -14.75
C ALA A 36 -0.50 -5.98 -14.09
N PHE A 37 -1.56 -5.88 -14.83
CA PHE A 37 -2.89 -6.32 -14.46
C PHE A 37 -2.91 -7.85 -14.42
N ASN A 38 -2.81 -8.43 -13.22
CA ASN A 38 -3.08 -9.86 -13.12
C ASN A 38 -4.58 -10.05 -12.94
N PHE A 39 -5.19 -10.67 -13.94
CA PHE A 39 -6.63 -10.92 -14.00
C PHE A 39 -7.15 -11.63 -12.74
N GLN A 40 -6.44 -12.64 -12.26
CA GLN A 40 -6.86 -13.42 -11.08
C GLN A 40 -6.94 -12.57 -9.81
N ASP A 41 -5.93 -11.73 -9.56
CA ASP A 41 -5.89 -10.86 -8.37
C ASP A 41 -6.97 -9.79 -8.42
N THR A 42 -7.24 -9.27 -9.62
CA THR A 42 -8.33 -8.31 -9.86
C THR A 42 -9.70 -8.93 -9.66
N VAL A 43 -9.92 -10.14 -10.15
CA VAL A 43 -11.17 -10.88 -9.93
C VAL A 43 -11.37 -11.15 -8.43
N ASN A 44 -10.32 -11.50 -7.71
CA ASN A 44 -10.39 -11.71 -6.26
C ASN A 44 -10.76 -10.41 -5.52
N LEU A 45 -10.16 -9.28 -5.89
CA LEU A 45 -10.53 -7.98 -5.33
C LEU A 45 -11.99 -7.62 -5.68
N ALA A 46 -12.42 -7.87 -6.93
CA ALA A 46 -13.77 -7.63 -7.38
C ALA A 46 -14.81 -8.45 -6.59
N ALA A 47 -14.47 -9.69 -6.25
CA ALA A 47 -15.35 -10.56 -5.46
C ALA A 47 -15.59 -10.06 -4.01
N LYS A 48 -14.78 -9.11 -3.53
CA LYS A 48 -14.98 -8.46 -2.22
C LYS A 48 -15.91 -7.24 -2.30
N LEU A 49 -16.32 -6.79 -3.49
CA LEU A 49 -17.25 -5.68 -3.64
C LEU A 49 -18.66 -6.09 -3.18
N SER A 50 -19.27 -5.19 -2.43
CA SER A 50 -20.70 -5.20 -2.13
C SER A 50 -21.34 -3.92 -2.68
N PRO A 51 -22.67 -3.86 -2.85
CA PRO A 51 -23.35 -2.63 -3.27
C PRO A 51 -23.02 -1.44 -2.37
N ARG A 52 -22.86 -1.66 -1.06
CA ARG A 52 -22.49 -0.62 -0.10
C ARG A 52 -21.06 -0.12 -0.34
N ARG A 53 -20.08 -1.01 -0.54
CA ARG A 53 -18.69 -0.64 -0.83
C ARG A 53 -18.58 0.09 -2.16
N LEU A 54 -19.33 -0.34 -3.18
CA LEU A 54 -19.40 0.35 -4.46
C LEU A 54 -19.93 1.76 -4.32
N TRP A 55 -21.07 1.91 -3.61
CA TRP A 55 -21.67 3.22 -3.35
C TRP A 55 -20.73 4.14 -2.54
N ASN A 56 -20.05 3.56 -1.54
CA ASN A 56 -18.99 4.27 -0.81
C ASN A 56 -17.87 4.76 -1.73
N GLY A 57 -17.42 3.91 -2.65
CA GLY A 57 -16.43 4.27 -3.67
C GLY A 57 -16.85 5.46 -4.54
N ILE A 58 -18.11 5.47 -4.98
CA ILE A 58 -18.69 6.60 -5.76
C ILE A 58 -18.67 7.88 -4.92
N LYS A 59 -19.09 7.83 -3.67
CA LYS A 59 -19.06 9.01 -2.76
C LYS A 59 -17.64 9.55 -2.56
N VAL A 60 -16.66 8.68 -2.33
CA VAL A 60 -15.27 9.08 -2.14
C VAL A 60 -14.69 9.70 -3.41
N LEU A 61 -14.93 9.10 -4.57
CA LEU A 61 -14.48 9.61 -5.86
C LEU A 61 -15.10 10.96 -6.19
N SER A 62 -16.40 11.09 -6.01
CA SER A 62 -17.13 12.36 -6.20
C SER A 62 -16.62 13.44 -5.25
N SER A 63 -16.40 13.11 -3.98
CA SER A 63 -15.83 14.03 -2.99
C SER A 63 -14.47 14.57 -3.42
N PHE A 64 -13.59 13.72 -3.96
CA PHE A 64 -12.29 14.12 -4.44
C PHE A 64 -12.37 15.11 -5.60
N TYR A 65 -13.18 14.80 -6.63
CA TYR A 65 -13.30 15.69 -7.79
C TYR A 65 -14.00 17.00 -7.46
N ILE A 66 -15.05 16.95 -6.63
CA ILE A 66 -15.75 18.15 -6.16
C ILE A 66 -14.82 19.03 -5.32
N SER A 67 -14.02 18.42 -4.44
CA SER A 67 -13.02 19.17 -3.67
C SER A 67 -12.04 19.91 -4.59
N ARG A 68 -11.55 19.25 -5.64
CA ARG A 68 -10.67 19.89 -6.63
C ARG A 68 -11.34 21.01 -7.42
N LEU A 69 -12.59 20.82 -7.80
CA LEU A 69 -13.34 21.81 -8.58
C LEU A 69 -13.60 23.09 -7.76
N PHE A 70 -13.97 22.94 -6.49
CA PHE A 70 -14.34 24.08 -5.65
C PHE A 70 -13.21 24.60 -4.75
N GLY A 71 -12.00 24.00 -4.80
CA GLY A 71 -10.87 24.43 -3.98
C GLY A 71 -11.07 24.26 -2.46
N ARG A 72 -12.02 23.43 -2.03
CA ARG A 72 -12.34 23.21 -0.61
C ARG A 72 -12.54 21.71 -0.32
N PRO A 73 -12.12 21.20 0.86
CA PRO A 73 -12.25 19.79 1.18
C PRO A 73 -13.72 19.39 1.39
N VAL A 74 -14.16 18.43 0.61
CA VAL A 74 -15.46 17.75 0.73
C VAL A 74 -15.19 16.27 0.98
N GLN A 75 -15.91 15.63 1.91
CA GLN A 75 -15.78 14.21 2.22
C GLN A 75 -17.14 13.61 2.56
N TRP A 76 -17.66 12.75 1.67
CA TRP A 76 -18.96 12.11 1.82
C TRP A 76 -18.90 10.63 2.18
N GLY A 77 -17.81 9.96 1.78
CA GLY A 77 -17.61 8.53 2.00
C GLY A 77 -16.55 8.23 3.05
N TYR A 78 -16.45 6.96 3.41
CA TYR A 78 -15.40 6.40 4.27
C TYR A 78 -14.22 5.93 3.46
N PRO A 79 -13.02 5.71 4.07
CA PRO A 79 -11.88 5.21 3.32
C PRO A 79 -12.17 3.84 2.73
N LEU A 80 -11.70 3.67 1.49
CA LEU A 80 -11.78 2.39 0.76
C LEU A 80 -10.64 1.46 1.15
N SER A 81 -9.55 2.04 1.64
CA SER A 81 -8.34 1.33 2.07
C SER A 81 -7.88 1.86 3.41
N VAL A 82 -7.49 0.95 4.29
CA VAL A 82 -6.86 1.27 5.57
C VAL A 82 -5.58 0.45 5.70
N SER A 83 -4.52 1.07 6.17
CA SER A 83 -3.29 0.37 6.57
C SER A 83 -3.22 0.31 8.08
N PHE A 84 -3.10 -0.90 8.65
CA PHE A 84 -2.75 -1.09 10.05
C PHE A 84 -1.27 -1.38 10.19
N GLU A 85 -0.67 -0.88 11.25
CA GLU A 85 0.70 -1.20 11.65
C GLU A 85 0.69 -2.39 12.62
N PRO A 86 1.04 -3.61 12.18
CA PRO A 86 1.02 -4.76 13.09
C PRO A 86 2.04 -4.63 14.22
N THR A 87 3.19 -4.01 13.95
CA THR A 87 4.27 -3.77 14.91
C THR A 87 5.24 -2.72 14.37
N THR A 88 5.96 -2.05 15.24
CA THR A 88 7.11 -1.21 14.90
C THR A 88 8.42 -2.00 14.82
N SER A 89 8.45 -3.22 15.36
CA SER A 89 9.67 -4.06 15.43
C SER A 89 10.02 -4.66 14.09
N CYS A 90 11.32 -4.70 13.77
CA CYS A 90 11.86 -5.37 12.59
C CYS A 90 13.19 -6.04 12.95
N ASN A 91 13.47 -7.19 12.32
CA ASN A 91 14.75 -7.90 12.46
C ASN A 91 15.85 -7.32 11.55
N LEU A 92 15.50 -6.46 10.58
CA LEU A 92 16.45 -5.84 9.65
C LEU A 92 16.79 -4.41 10.05
N ARG A 93 17.88 -3.87 9.46
CA ARG A 93 18.38 -2.51 9.69
C ARG A 93 18.55 -1.73 8.37
N CYS A 94 17.49 -1.71 7.55
CA CYS A 94 17.51 -1.00 6.27
C CYS A 94 17.74 0.52 6.47
N PRO A 95 18.64 1.17 5.66
CA PRO A 95 19.11 2.54 5.90
C PRO A 95 18.03 3.63 5.68
N GLU A 96 16.98 3.35 4.91
CA GLU A 96 15.89 4.30 4.64
C GLU A 96 14.57 3.90 5.33
N CYS A 97 14.67 3.18 6.46
CA CYS A 97 13.51 2.69 7.19
C CYS A 97 13.58 3.05 8.68
N PRO A 98 12.63 3.79 9.26
CA PRO A 98 12.66 4.15 10.67
C PRO A 98 12.71 2.93 11.61
N SER A 99 12.02 1.84 11.28
CA SER A 99 12.12 0.58 12.04
C SER A 99 13.52 -0.02 11.97
N GLY A 100 14.16 0.04 10.81
CA GLY A 100 15.53 -0.43 10.61
C GLY A 100 16.54 0.41 11.35
N LEU A 101 16.42 1.72 11.28
CA LEU A 101 17.27 2.70 11.95
C LEU A 101 16.98 2.81 13.45
N ARG A 102 15.84 2.26 13.92
CA ARG A 102 15.35 2.44 15.30
C ARG A 102 15.20 3.92 15.68
N ALA A 103 14.77 4.73 14.72
CA ALA A 103 14.77 6.20 14.81
C ALA A 103 13.37 6.78 15.05
N PHE A 104 12.44 6.00 15.64
CA PHE A 104 11.15 6.54 16.03
C PHE A 104 11.25 7.50 17.19
N THR A 105 10.57 8.65 17.09
CA THR A 105 10.34 9.58 18.22
C THR A 105 9.03 9.26 18.95
N ARG A 106 8.18 8.39 18.36
CA ARG A 106 6.93 7.89 18.94
C ARG A 106 7.14 6.56 19.67
N PRO A 107 6.20 6.16 20.57
CA PRO A 107 6.24 4.85 21.21
C PRO A 107 6.31 3.71 20.19
N THR A 108 6.99 2.63 20.58
CA THR A 108 7.11 1.39 19.81
C THR A 108 6.31 0.28 20.47
N GLY A 109 5.73 -0.64 19.67
CA GLY A 109 4.92 -1.73 20.20
C GLY A 109 4.29 -2.60 19.14
N MET A 110 3.24 -3.32 19.56
CA MET A 110 2.51 -4.28 18.74
C MET A 110 1.00 -4.06 18.84
N LEU A 111 0.34 -4.15 17.69
CA LEU A 111 -1.12 -4.10 17.57
C LEU A 111 -1.75 -5.29 18.29
N LYS A 112 -2.71 -5.01 19.16
CA LYS A 112 -3.49 -6.03 19.87
C LYS A 112 -4.67 -6.47 19.03
N LYS A 113 -4.93 -7.78 18.99
CA LYS A 113 -6.01 -8.41 18.22
C LYS A 113 -7.39 -7.84 18.58
N ASP A 114 -7.68 -7.65 19.87
CA ASP A 114 -9.00 -7.17 20.30
C ASP A 114 -9.27 -5.75 19.81
N PHE A 115 -8.29 -4.84 19.97
CA PHE A 115 -8.37 -3.49 19.44
C PHE A 115 -8.56 -3.47 17.91
N PHE A 116 -7.80 -4.30 17.21
CA PHE A 116 -7.96 -4.46 15.76
C PHE A 116 -9.37 -4.93 15.40
N SER A 117 -9.87 -5.98 16.07
CA SER A 117 -11.19 -6.56 15.77
C SER A 117 -12.31 -5.55 16.00
N GLN A 118 -12.28 -4.80 17.10
CA GLN A 118 -13.23 -3.72 17.39
C GLN A 118 -13.23 -2.65 16.29
N THR A 119 -12.05 -2.20 15.86
CA THR A 119 -11.95 -1.22 14.79
C THR A 119 -12.48 -1.76 13.47
N ILE A 120 -12.16 -3.02 13.12
CA ILE A 120 -12.67 -3.66 11.90
C ILE A 120 -14.21 -3.79 11.94
N ASP A 121 -14.79 -4.12 13.08
CA ASP A 121 -16.26 -4.21 13.22
C ASP A 121 -16.95 -2.88 12.95
N GLU A 122 -16.33 -1.77 13.28
CA GLU A 122 -16.86 -0.44 12.97
C GLU A 122 -16.83 -0.14 11.46
N ILE A 123 -15.73 -0.49 10.77
CA ILE A 123 -15.45 0.02 9.41
C ILE A 123 -15.65 -0.99 8.27
N HIS A 124 -15.77 -2.32 8.56
CA HIS A 124 -15.72 -3.39 7.55
C HIS A 124 -16.77 -3.26 6.44
N LYS A 125 -17.93 -2.68 6.73
CA LYS A 125 -19.02 -2.57 5.76
C LYS A 125 -18.69 -1.66 4.58
N ASP A 126 -17.84 -0.66 4.79
CA ASP A 126 -17.44 0.33 3.81
C ASP A 126 -16.01 0.11 3.30
N LEU A 127 -15.18 -0.65 4.07
CA LEU A 127 -13.79 -0.95 3.76
C LEU A 127 -13.68 -2.07 2.73
N LEU A 128 -12.94 -1.82 1.63
CA LEU A 128 -12.68 -2.80 0.59
C LEU A 128 -11.32 -3.46 0.73
N TYR A 129 -10.28 -2.69 1.08
CA TYR A 129 -8.88 -3.10 1.05
C TYR A 129 -8.20 -2.81 2.38
N LEU A 130 -7.58 -3.82 2.97
CA LEU A 130 -6.85 -3.72 4.22
C LEU A 130 -5.39 -4.09 4.00
N ILE A 131 -4.51 -3.23 4.46
CA ILE A 131 -3.06 -3.37 4.36
C ILE A 131 -2.50 -3.63 5.75
N PHE A 132 -1.79 -4.74 5.92
CA PHE A 132 -1.11 -5.09 7.16
C PHE A 132 0.38 -4.78 7.06
N TYR A 133 0.73 -3.56 6.74
CA TYR A 133 2.08 -3.01 6.88
C TYR A 133 2.05 -1.50 6.88
N PHE A 134 2.91 -0.93 7.68
CA PHE A 134 3.25 0.49 7.72
C PHE A 134 4.72 0.63 8.06
N GLN A 135 5.09 0.21 9.27
CA GLN A 135 6.45 0.03 9.73
C GLN A 135 6.60 -1.40 10.29
N GLY A 136 7.83 -1.83 10.59
CA GLY A 136 8.10 -3.13 11.17
C GLY A 136 7.96 -4.33 10.22
N GLU A 137 8.10 -5.53 10.79
CA GLU A 137 7.89 -6.82 10.12
C GLU A 137 6.61 -7.46 10.67
N PRO A 138 5.54 -7.60 9.89
CA PRO A 138 4.24 -8.09 10.36
C PRO A 138 4.30 -9.45 11.06
N TYR A 139 5.13 -10.36 10.59
CA TYR A 139 5.26 -11.72 11.16
C TYR A 139 5.94 -11.75 12.52
N LEU A 140 6.43 -10.65 13.04
CA LEU A 140 6.86 -10.53 14.44
C LEU A 140 5.69 -10.35 15.41
N ASN A 141 4.52 -9.95 14.94
CA ASN A 141 3.33 -9.92 15.77
C ASN A 141 2.70 -11.32 15.82
N PRO A 142 2.61 -11.96 17.00
CA PRO A 142 2.09 -13.33 17.12
C PRO A 142 0.62 -13.45 16.70
N ASP A 143 -0.17 -12.38 16.84
CA ASP A 143 -1.58 -12.35 16.48
C ASP A 143 -1.83 -11.97 15.01
N PHE A 144 -0.78 -11.71 14.24
CA PHE A 144 -0.90 -11.18 12.88
C PHE A 144 -1.81 -12.03 11.98
N LEU A 145 -1.58 -13.34 11.91
CA LEU A 145 -2.35 -14.22 11.02
C LEU A 145 -3.80 -14.39 11.48
N GLU A 146 -4.06 -14.30 12.80
CA GLU A 146 -5.42 -14.29 13.33
C GLU A 146 -6.17 -13.00 12.96
N MET A 147 -5.48 -11.86 12.97
CA MET A 147 -6.04 -10.58 12.48
C MET A 147 -6.35 -10.64 10.98
N VAL A 148 -5.48 -11.25 10.17
CA VAL A 148 -5.72 -11.48 8.74
C VAL A 148 -6.97 -12.35 8.55
N LYS A 149 -7.06 -13.47 9.26
CA LYS A 149 -8.21 -14.39 9.22
C LYS A 149 -9.52 -13.69 9.61
N TYR A 150 -9.47 -12.85 10.63
CA TYR A 150 -10.62 -12.05 11.04
C TYR A 150 -11.09 -11.08 9.94
N ALA A 151 -10.17 -10.34 9.34
CA ALA A 151 -10.49 -9.42 8.24
C ALA A 151 -11.01 -10.17 6.99
N ALA A 152 -10.43 -11.31 6.66
CA ALA A 152 -10.88 -12.18 5.56
C ALA A 152 -12.32 -12.68 5.80
N SER A 153 -12.68 -13.03 7.05
CA SER A 153 -14.05 -13.43 7.41
C SER A 153 -15.09 -12.32 7.17
N LYS A 154 -14.67 -11.05 7.25
CA LYS A 154 -15.50 -9.86 6.92
C LYS A 154 -15.52 -9.55 5.42
N LYS A 155 -14.96 -10.43 4.58
CA LYS A 155 -14.85 -10.27 3.11
C LYS A 155 -14.09 -8.98 2.73
N ILE A 156 -13.09 -8.58 3.51
CA ILE A 156 -12.18 -7.50 3.16
C ILE A 156 -11.01 -8.12 2.37
N TYR A 157 -10.57 -7.46 1.31
CA TYR A 157 -9.35 -7.85 0.60
C TYR A 157 -8.13 -7.49 1.46
N THR A 158 -7.31 -8.48 1.79
CA THR A 158 -6.17 -8.34 2.71
C THR A 158 -4.84 -8.42 1.98
N ALA A 159 -3.91 -7.54 2.32
CA ALA A 159 -2.57 -7.52 1.77
C ALA A 159 -1.52 -7.28 2.86
N THR A 160 -0.36 -7.92 2.72
CA THR A 160 0.80 -7.65 3.56
C THR A 160 2.10 -7.59 2.76
N SER A 161 3.12 -6.99 3.38
CA SER A 161 4.50 -7.03 2.89
C SER A 161 5.41 -7.56 3.99
N THR A 162 6.36 -8.42 3.62
CA THR A 162 7.29 -9.07 4.54
C THR A 162 8.70 -9.12 3.96
N ASN A 163 9.68 -9.17 4.84
CA ASN A 163 11.06 -9.50 4.48
C ASN A 163 11.30 -11.02 4.39
N ALA A 164 10.28 -11.83 4.63
CA ALA A 164 10.18 -13.29 4.48
C ALA A 164 11.08 -14.15 5.40
N HIS A 165 11.83 -13.57 6.33
CA HIS A 165 12.71 -14.33 7.24
C HIS A 165 11.94 -15.27 8.18
N TYR A 166 10.66 -14.98 8.42
CA TYR A 166 9.79 -15.76 9.32
C TYR A 166 8.84 -16.72 8.59
N LEU A 167 8.93 -16.81 7.26
CA LEU A 167 8.11 -17.72 6.45
C LEU A 167 8.65 -19.16 6.48
N THR A 168 8.78 -19.70 7.70
CA THR A 168 9.07 -21.14 7.90
C THR A 168 7.97 -21.99 7.27
N ASP A 169 8.20 -23.28 7.09
CA ASP A 169 7.20 -24.20 6.50
C ASP A 169 5.84 -24.11 7.22
N ALA A 170 5.86 -24.13 8.56
CA ALA A 170 4.64 -24.05 9.37
C ALA A 170 3.93 -22.68 9.26
N ILE A 171 4.68 -21.58 9.25
CA ILE A 171 4.10 -20.22 9.11
C ILE A 171 3.58 -20.01 7.70
N ALA A 172 4.25 -20.53 6.68
CA ALA A 172 3.79 -20.47 5.31
C ALA A 172 2.43 -21.16 5.13
N LYS A 173 2.25 -22.37 5.73
CA LYS A 173 0.97 -23.06 5.76
C LYS A 173 -0.12 -22.20 6.42
N LYS A 174 0.14 -21.69 7.63
CA LYS A 174 -0.80 -20.83 8.36
C LYS A 174 -1.14 -19.55 7.57
N THR A 175 -0.19 -19.01 6.81
CA THR A 175 -0.42 -17.83 5.95
C THR A 175 -1.44 -18.15 4.85
N ILE A 176 -1.35 -19.32 4.21
CA ILE A 176 -2.36 -19.74 3.22
C ILE A 176 -3.73 -19.93 3.90
N GLU A 177 -3.75 -20.61 5.04
CA GLU A 177 -4.97 -20.91 5.81
C GLU A 177 -5.64 -19.66 6.42
N SER A 178 -4.91 -18.56 6.59
CA SER A 178 -5.47 -17.28 7.09
C SER A 178 -6.40 -16.59 6.11
N GLY A 179 -6.35 -16.97 4.82
CA GLY A 179 -7.13 -16.33 3.78
C GLY A 179 -6.54 -14.99 3.31
N LEU A 180 -5.24 -14.76 3.51
CA LEU A 180 -4.51 -13.60 2.97
C LEU A 180 -4.68 -13.55 1.45
N ASP A 181 -5.09 -12.40 0.91
CA ASP A 181 -5.34 -12.25 -0.54
C ASP A 181 -4.07 -11.89 -1.32
N ARG A 182 -3.16 -11.10 -0.74
CA ARG A 182 -1.91 -10.67 -1.40
C ARG A 182 -0.73 -10.70 -0.44
N LEU A 183 0.36 -11.33 -0.85
CA LEU A 183 1.63 -11.34 -0.15
C LEU A 183 2.72 -10.68 -0.98
N ILE A 184 3.31 -9.62 -0.45
CA ILE A 184 4.46 -8.95 -1.06
C ILE A 184 5.71 -9.39 -0.30
N ILE A 185 6.65 -10.01 -1.00
CA ILE A 185 7.95 -10.41 -0.48
C ILE A 185 8.98 -9.41 -0.99
N SER A 186 9.67 -8.75 -0.06
CA SER A 186 10.72 -7.78 -0.38
C SER A 186 12.03 -8.49 -0.66
N VAL A 187 12.50 -8.45 -1.93
CA VAL A 187 13.72 -9.11 -2.39
C VAL A 187 14.57 -8.08 -3.14
N ASP A 188 15.50 -7.45 -2.45
CA ASP A 188 16.26 -6.31 -3.00
C ASP A 188 17.70 -6.70 -3.38
N GLY A 189 17.87 -7.91 -3.89
CA GLY A 189 19.11 -8.46 -4.41
C GLY A 189 18.96 -9.91 -4.85
N THR A 190 19.85 -10.40 -5.71
CA THR A 190 19.92 -11.79 -6.19
C THR A 190 21.14 -12.54 -5.62
N THR A 191 22.12 -11.81 -5.07
CA THR A 191 23.23 -12.35 -4.29
C THR A 191 23.22 -11.78 -2.88
N GLN A 192 23.81 -12.50 -1.91
CA GLN A 192 23.85 -12.07 -0.51
C GLN A 192 24.58 -10.74 -0.35
N GLU A 193 25.67 -10.54 -1.09
CA GLU A 193 26.53 -9.35 -1.03
C GLU A 193 25.75 -8.10 -1.44
N VAL A 194 24.97 -8.19 -2.52
CA VAL A 194 24.15 -7.07 -3.02
C VAL A 194 22.96 -6.84 -2.13
N TYR A 195 22.27 -7.93 -1.74
CA TYR A 195 21.07 -7.87 -0.89
C TYR A 195 21.34 -7.16 0.44
N GLN A 196 22.42 -7.49 1.11
CA GLN A 196 22.76 -6.95 2.44
C GLN A 196 23.18 -5.47 2.41
N GLN A 197 23.52 -4.90 1.25
CA GLN A 197 23.83 -3.48 1.14
C GLN A 197 22.64 -2.59 1.46
N TYR A 198 21.43 -3.08 1.15
CA TYR A 198 20.21 -2.39 1.54
C TYR A 198 19.47 -3.12 2.68
N ARG A 199 19.37 -4.43 2.64
CA ARG A 199 18.69 -5.27 3.65
C ARG A 199 19.66 -5.69 4.76
N VAL A 200 20.24 -4.70 5.44
CA VAL A 200 21.27 -4.91 6.46
C VAL A 200 20.77 -5.86 7.56
N GLY A 201 21.58 -6.89 7.85
CA GLY A 201 21.23 -7.97 8.79
C GLY A 201 20.33 -9.06 8.20
N GLY A 202 19.97 -8.97 6.92
CA GLY A 202 19.15 -9.96 6.25
C GLY A 202 19.96 -11.13 5.68
N ASN A 203 19.28 -12.26 5.53
CA ASN A 203 19.79 -13.48 4.91
C ASN A 203 18.93 -13.80 3.68
N LEU A 204 19.52 -13.69 2.50
CA LEU A 204 18.82 -13.87 1.23
C LEU A 204 18.33 -15.31 1.03
N GLN A 205 19.09 -16.30 1.50
CA GLN A 205 18.70 -17.71 1.41
C GLN A 205 17.37 -17.96 2.16
N LYS A 206 17.21 -17.38 3.36
CA LYS A 206 15.95 -17.44 4.12
C LYS A 206 14.77 -16.81 3.37
N VAL A 207 15.02 -15.72 2.62
CA VAL A 207 13.98 -15.07 1.81
C VAL A 207 13.49 -16.00 0.70
N PHE A 208 14.42 -16.64 -0.03
CA PHE A 208 14.07 -17.59 -1.08
C PHE A 208 13.42 -18.87 -0.54
N GLU A 209 13.89 -19.37 0.59
CA GLU A 209 13.25 -20.50 1.30
C GLU A 209 11.82 -20.15 1.70
N GLY A 210 11.60 -18.99 2.32
CA GLY A 210 10.27 -18.50 2.67
C GLY A 210 9.34 -18.37 1.47
N ALA A 211 9.85 -17.87 0.35
CA ALA A 211 9.08 -17.77 -0.89
C ALA A 211 8.71 -19.17 -1.44
N ARG A 212 9.65 -20.12 -1.45
CA ARG A 212 9.39 -21.50 -1.87
C ARG A 212 8.37 -22.18 -0.96
N ASN A 213 8.43 -21.95 0.35
CA ASN A 213 7.47 -22.49 1.31
C ASN A 213 6.04 -22.00 1.02
N ILE A 214 5.86 -20.69 0.76
CA ILE A 214 4.55 -20.13 0.40
C ILE A 214 4.03 -20.74 -0.91
N VAL A 215 4.87 -20.82 -1.94
CA VAL A 215 4.48 -21.40 -3.24
C VAL A 215 4.13 -22.88 -3.08
N LYS A 216 4.91 -23.65 -2.32
CA LYS A 216 4.67 -25.07 -1.98
C LYS A 216 3.29 -25.24 -1.35
N TRP A 217 2.99 -24.50 -0.30
CA TRP A 217 1.72 -24.65 0.43
C TRP A 217 0.52 -24.12 -0.38
N LYS A 218 0.68 -23.04 -1.16
CA LYS A 218 -0.35 -22.56 -2.10
C LYS A 218 -0.73 -23.66 -3.08
N LYS A 219 0.25 -24.39 -3.66
CA LYS A 219 0.02 -25.53 -4.56
C LYS A 219 -0.60 -26.71 -3.83
N SER A 220 -0.04 -27.13 -2.69
CA SER A 220 -0.49 -28.30 -1.93
C SER A 220 -1.94 -28.18 -1.47
N LEU A 221 -2.35 -26.99 -1.03
CA LEU A 221 -3.71 -26.69 -0.60
C LEU A 221 -4.63 -26.25 -1.76
N ARG A 222 -4.14 -26.26 -3.01
CA ARG A 222 -4.85 -25.81 -4.20
C ARG A 222 -5.47 -24.41 -4.02
N SER A 223 -4.81 -23.56 -3.23
CA SER A 223 -5.31 -22.22 -2.96
C SER A 223 -5.06 -21.26 -4.13
N LYS A 224 -6.05 -20.41 -4.43
CA LYS A 224 -5.90 -19.31 -5.38
C LYS A 224 -5.21 -18.09 -4.79
N THR A 225 -5.12 -18.03 -3.45
CA THR A 225 -4.52 -16.93 -2.68
C THR A 225 -3.45 -17.46 -1.71
N PRO A 226 -2.51 -16.60 -1.31
CA PRO A 226 -2.33 -15.21 -1.72
C PRO A 226 -1.78 -15.09 -3.15
N PHE A 227 -2.02 -13.94 -3.79
CA PHE A 227 -1.26 -13.50 -4.95
C PHE A 227 0.12 -13.07 -4.48
N ILE A 228 1.18 -13.75 -4.95
CA ILE A 228 2.55 -13.60 -4.45
C ILE A 228 3.33 -12.66 -5.35
N ILE A 229 3.85 -11.57 -4.77
CA ILE A 229 4.62 -10.57 -5.50
C ILE A 229 6.04 -10.52 -4.94
N PHE A 230 7.05 -10.67 -5.78
CA PHE A 230 8.39 -10.19 -5.47
C PHE A 230 8.44 -8.68 -5.72
N GLN A 231 8.64 -7.91 -4.65
CA GLN A 231 8.91 -6.49 -4.76
C GLN A 231 10.41 -6.28 -4.70
N PHE A 232 10.95 -5.68 -5.75
CA PHE A 232 12.36 -5.33 -5.87
C PHE A 232 12.48 -3.80 -5.82
N LEU A 233 13.01 -3.29 -4.71
CA LEU A 233 13.36 -1.89 -4.58
C LEU A 233 14.66 -1.65 -5.33
N VAL A 234 14.57 -0.96 -6.45
CA VAL A 234 15.77 -0.67 -7.25
C VAL A 234 16.56 0.45 -6.58
N VAL A 235 17.77 0.13 -6.21
CA VAL A 235 18.78 1.04 -5.68
C VAL A 235 20.08 0.87 -6.49
N LYS A 236 21.00 1.85 -6.44
CA LYS A 236 22.25 1.81 -7.21
C LYS A 236 23.01 0.48 -7.07
N PRO A 237 23.17 -0.11 -5.86
CA PRO A 237 23.87 -1.38 -5.72
C PRO A 237 23.26 -2.58 -6.44
N ASN A 238 21.94 -2.59 -6.69
CA ASN A 238 21.22 -3.75 -7.23
C ASN A 238 20.60 -3.53 -8.61
N GLU A 239 20.70 -2.35 -9.21
CA GLU A 239 20.03 -2.05 -10.48
C GLU A 239 20.47 -2.96 -11.64
N HIS A 240 21.68 -3.52 -11.58
CA HIS A 240 22.20 -4.49 -12.55
C HIS A 240 21.56 -5.87 -12.44
N GLN A 241 20.85 -6.19 -11.32
CA GLN A 241 20.22 -7.49 -11.07
C GLN A 241 18.74 -7.58 -11.48
N VAL A 242 18.22 -6.57 -12.15
CA VAL A 242 16.79 -6.48 -12.55
C VAL A 242 16.35 -7.65 -13.44
N GLU A 243 17.18 -8.11 -14.37
CA GLU A 243 16.81 -9.23 -15.23
C GLU A 243 16.97 -10.58 -14.54
N GLU A 244 17.93 -10.69 -13.63
CA GLU A 244 18.15 -11.91 -12.85
C GLU A 244 17.00 -12.19 -11.88
N ILE A 245 16.51 -11.17 -11.17
CA ILE A 245 15.38 -11.36 -10.24
C ILE A 245 14.11 -11.82 -10.98
N LYS A 246 13.89 -11.43 -12.23
CA LYS A 246 12.78 -11.93 -13.05
C LYS A 246 12.89 -13.43 -13.31
N LYS A 247 14.11 -13.91 -13.60
CA LYS A 247 14.38 -15.36 -13.82
C LYS A 247 14.14 -16.14 -12.53
N LEU A 248 14.73 -15.71 -11.42
CA LEU A 248 14.56 -16.34 -10.10
C LEU A 248 13.09 -16.37 -9.65
N ALA A 249 12.35 -15.30 -9.86
CA ALA A 249 10.92 -15.24 -9.57
C ALA A 249 10.11 -16.29 -10.33
N LYS A 250 10.43 -16.49 -11.61
CA LYS A 250 9.81 -17.53 -12.45
C LYS A 250 10.19 -18.93 -11.98
N GLU A 251 11.44 -19.18 -11.64
CA GLU A 251 11.93 -20.47 -11.13
C GLU A 251 11.29 -20.85 -9.81
N ILE A 252 11.15 -19.88 -8.87
CA ILE A 252 10.48 -20.10 -7.59
C ILE A 252 8.98 -20.28 -7.80
N GLY A 253 8.39 -19.65 -8.82
CA GLY A 253 6.97 -19.74 -9.15
C GLY A 253 6.10 -18.72 -8.43
N VAL A 254 6.63 -17.51 -8.16
CA VAL A 254 5.82 -16.38 -7.68
C VAL A 254 4.99 -15.79 -8.82
N ASP A 255 3.87 -15.17 -8.49
CA ASP A 255 2.89 -14.73 -9.49
C ASP A 255 3.37 -13.47 -10.24
N GLN A 256 4.18 -12.58 -9.63
CA GLN A 256 4.62 -11.32 -10.24
C GLN A 256 5.92 -10.79 -9.64
N VAL A 257 6.69 -10.04 -10.45
CA VAL A 257 7.75 -9.14 -9.96
C VAL A 257 7.32 -7.69 -10.14
N ARG A 258 7.49 -6.88 -9.11
CA ARG A 258 7.27 -5.42 -9.15
C ARG A 258 8.52 -4.66 -8.78
N PHE A 259 8.92 -3.74 -9.64
CA PHE A 259 10.02 -2.83 -9.38
C PHE A 259 9.50 -1.56 -8.70
N LYS A 260 10.17 -1.16 -7.62
CA LYS A 260 9.91 0.09 -6.91
C LYS A 260 11.12 1.00 -7.00
N THR A 261 10.88 2.29 -7.13
CA THR A 261 11.92 3.32 -7.03
C THR A 261 12.16 3.68 -5.56
N ALA A 262 13.41 3.79 -5.15
CA ALA A 262 13.76 4.17 -3.78
C ALA A 262 13.30 5.60 -3.46
N GLN A 263 12.80 5.79 -2.23
CA GLN A 263 12.67 7.09 -1.60
C GLN A 263 13.84 7.25 -0.65
N VAL A 264 14.69 8.23 -0.88
CA VAL A 264 15.85 8.55 -0.08
C VAL A 264 15.54 9.80 0.74
N TYR A 265 15.77 9.78 2.06
CA TYR A 265 15.46 10.93 2.92
C TYR A 265 16.33 12.12 2.62
N ASN A 266 17.65 11.92 2.63
CA ASN A 266 18.62 12.95 2.23
C ASN A 266 18.97 12.78 0.74
N TYR A 267 17.95 12.93 -0.12
CA TYR A 267 18.11 12.70 -1.56
C TYR A 267 19.00 13.73 -2.23
N GLU A 268 19.12 14.94 -1.70
CA GLU A 268 19.93 16.00 -2.31
C GLU A 268 21.39 15.59 -2.38
N GLN A 269 21.90 14.91 -1.37
CA GLN A 269 23.29 14.49 -1.25
C GLN A 269 23.50 12.99 -1.48
N ASP A 270 22.46 12.17 -1.24
CA ASP A 270 22.48 10.70 -1.30
C ASP A 270 23.74 10.08 -0.65
N PRO A 271 23.97 10.29 0.65
CA PRO A 271 25.19 9.85 1.32
C PRO A 271 25.39 8.33 1.30
N ASN A 272 24.31 7.58 1.19
CA ASN A 272 24.32 6.11 1.11
C ASN A 272 24.43 5.59 -0.33
N GLN A 273 24.51 6.47 -1.32
CA GLN A 273 24.58 6.14 -2.75
C GLN A 273 23.49 5.14 -3.18
N LEU A 274 22.26 5.40 -2.79
CA LEU A 274 21.11 4.53 -3.08
C LEU A 274 20.35 4.90 -4.35
N ILE A 275 20.53 6.14 -4.86
CA ILE A 275 19.83 6.60 -6.06
C ILE A 275 20.39 5.88 -7.28
N PRO A 276 19.56 5.13 -8.04
CA PRO A 276 20.01 4.44 -9.25
C PRO A 276 20.54 5.40 -10.31
N GLU A 277 21.52 4.96 -11.07
CA GLU A 277 22.05 5.68 -12.24
C GLU A 277 21.10 5.58 -13.43
N THR A 278 20.40 4.46 -13.55
CA THR A 278 19.39 4.25 -14.59
C THR A 278 18.18 5.14 -14.35
N ASP A 279 17.97 6.11 -15.21
CA ASP A 279 16.92 7.15 -15.09
C ASP A 279 15.51 6.59 -14.87
N LYS A 280 15.18 5.48 -15.52
CA LYS A 280 13.91 4.76 -15.41
C LYS A 280 13.60 4.32 -13.97
N TYR A 281 14.61 3.99 -13.18
CA TYR A 281 14.46 3.50 -11.81
C TYR A 281 14.67 4.57 -10.75
N SER A 282 15.09 5.80 -11.16
CA SER A 282 15.29 6.91 -10.25
C SER A 282 14.05 7.79 -10.11
N ARG A 283 13.71 8.17 -8.88
CA ARG A 283 12.73 9.23 -8.56
C ARG A 283 13.31 10.63 -8.75
N TYR A 284 14.63 10.72 -8.85
CA TYR A 284 15.37 11.96 -8.78
C TYR A 284 16.09 12.23 -10.09
N LYS A 285 16.25 13.50 -10.40
CA LYS A 285 17.07 14.00 -11.48
C LYS A 285 18.35 14.56 -10.87
N LYS A 286 19.49 14.17 -11.39
CA LYS A 286 20.80 14.73 -11.01
C LYS A 286 21.01 16.07 -11.68
N ASN A 287 21.44 17.08 -10.90
CA ASN A 287 21.82 18.40 -11.39
C ASN A 287 23.32 18.41 -11.81
N GLU A 288 23.73 19.50 -12.45
CA GLU A 288 25.12 19.69 -12.89
C GLU A 288 26.12 19.78 -11.72
N ASP A 289 25.67 20.31 -10.57
CA ASP A 289 26.46 20.39 -9.33
C ASP A 289 26.53 19.07 -8.55
N GLY A 290 25.92 18.00 -9.07
CA GLY A 290 25.90 16.67 -8.46
C GLY A 290 24.77 16.44 -7.46
N THR A 291 24.00 17.45 -7.10
CA THR A 291 22.81 17.31 -6.23
C THR A 291 21.64 16.67 -6.96
N TYR A 292 20.62 16.24 -6.21
CA TYR A 292 19.42 15.62 -6.79
C TYR A 292 18.16 16.41 -6.47
N LEU A 293 17.20 16.40 -7.41
CA LEU A 293 15.87 16.95 -7.26
C LEU A 293 14.80 15.90 -7.61
N PRO A 294 13.63 15.90 -6.92
CA PRO A 294 12.52 15.03 -7.28
C PRO A 294 12.01 15.30 -8.69
N LYS A 295 11.82 14.27 -9.51
CA LYS A 295 11.24 14.37 -10.86
C LYS A 295 9.75 14.75 -10.86
N ASN A 296 9.07 14.57 -9.74
CA ASN A 296 7.63 14.66 -9.66
C ASN A 296 7.16 16.11 -9.61
N LYS A 297 6.27 16.49 -10.53
CA LYS A 297 5.54 17.76 -10.44
C LYS A 297 4.49 17.65 -9.33
N MET A 298 4.69 18.38 -8.25
CA MET A 298 3.82 18.35 -7.07
C MET A 298 2.57 19.20 -7.30
N ALA A 299 1.45 18.55 -7.58
CA ALA A 299 0.15 19.23 -7.64
C ALA A 299 -0.50 19.28 -6.25
N ASN A 300 -1.25 20.35 -5.95
CA ASN A 300 -1.95 20.58 -4.69
C ASN A 300 -3.19 19.67 -4.54
N HIS A 301 -3.03 18.39 -4.77
CA HIS A 301 -4.05 17.37 -4.50
C HIS A 301 -3.39 16.01 -4.24
N CYS A 302 -4.09 15.14 -3.50
CA CYS A 302 -3.66 13.78 -3.21
C CYS A 302 -4.88 12.87 -3.10
N TRP A 303 -5.02 11.94 -4.05
CA TRP A 303 -6.11 10.96 -4.02
C TRP A 303 -6.07 10.09 -2.75
N LYS A 304 -4.86 9.71 -2.28
CA LYS A 304 -4.72 8.87 -1.08
C LYS A 304 -5.40 9.47 0.15
N LEU A 305 -5.38 10.79 0.33
CA LEU A 305 -5.98 11.45 1.49
C LEU A 305 -7.53 11.41 1.49
N TRP A 306 -8.15 11.06 0.34
CA TRP A 306 -9.60 10.90 0.24
C TRP A 306 -10.07 9.46 0.40
N HIS A 307 -9.24 8.47 0.03
CA HIS A 307 -9.65 7.08 0.02
C HIS A 307 -8.90 6.17 0.98
N ALA A 308 -7.84 6.65 1.62
CA ALA A 308 -6.99 5.83 2.47
C ALA A 308 -6.47 6.58 3.70
N ASN A 309 -6.07 5.83 4.71
CA ASN A 309 -5.33 6.31 5.88
C ASN A 309 -4.46 5.19 6.46
N VAL A 310 -3.73 5.53 7.53
CA VAL A 310 -2.95 4.58 8.32
C VAL A 310 -3.39 4.65 9.77
N ILE A 311 -3.46 3.51 10.42
CA ILE A 311 -3.68 3.35 11.86
C ILE A 311 -2.43 2.69 12.44
N THR A 312 -1.81 3.35 13.38
CA THR A 312 -0.63 2.82 14.09
C THR A 312 -1.03 1.73 15.09
N TRP A 313 -0.06 1.00 15.60
CA TRP A 313 -0.27 -0.10 16.55
C TRP A 313 -1.00 0.32 17.84
N ASP A 314 -0.88 1.58 18.24
CA ASP A 314 -1.49 2.21 19.43
C ASP A 314 -2.76 3.05 19.12
N GLY A 315 -3.26 2.97 17.87
CA GLY A 315 -4.52 3.56 17.46
C GLY A 315 -4.48 5.01 16.98
N LEU A 316 -3.30 5.59 16.77
CA LEU A 316 -3.20 6.91 16.14
C LEU A 316 -3.61 6.78 14.67
N VAL A 317 -4.44 7.71 14.20
CA VAL A 317 -4.81 7.82 12.80
C VAL A 317 -3.95 8.89 12.15
N VAL A 318 -3.22 8.52 11.09
CA VAL A 318 -2.33 9.41 10.35
C VAL A 318 -2.71 9.45 8.86
N PRO A 319 -2.38 10.54 8.13
CA PRO A 319 -2.89 10.79 6.78
C PRO A 319 -2.44 9.76 5.75
N CYS A 320 -1.20 9.29 5.83
CA CYS A 320 -0.66 8.34 4.85
C CYS A 320 0.63 7.66 5.34
N CYS A 321 1.14 6.72 4.52
CA CYS A 321 2.36 5.96 4.80
C CYS A 321 3.67 6.77 4.77
N PHE A 322 3.65 8.05 4.46
CA PHE A 322 4.81 8.94 4.54
C PHE A 322 4.97 9.57 5.93
N ASP A 323 3.91 9.61 6.73
CA ASP A 323 3.98 10.06 8.13
C ASP A 323 4.44 8.92 9.06
N LYS A 324 5.65 8.44 8.84
CA LYS A 324 6.18 7.24 9.49
C LYS A 324 6.35 7.37 11.01
N ASP A 325 6.53 8.58 11.47
CA ASP A 325 6.68 8.89 12.92
C ASP A 325 5.41 9.47 13.57
N ALA A 326 4.29 9.45 12.83
CA ALA A 326 2.98 9.92 13.27
C ALA A 326 3.00 11.38 13.80
N LEU A 327 3.67 12.27 13.08
CA LEU A 327 3.75 13.70 13.44
C LEU A 327 2.44 14.42 13.11
N HIS A 328 1.71 14.01 12.08
CA HIS A 328 0.43 14.57 11.65
C HIS A 328 -0.76 13.76 12.19
N LYS A 329 -0.91 13.72 13.51
CA LYS A 329 -2.00 12.96 14.16
C LYS A 329 -3.36 13.56 13.82
N LEU A 330 -4.22 12.79 13.17
CA LEU A 330 -5.58 13.22 12.83
C LEU A 330 -6.62 12.83 13.88
N GLY A 331 -6.31 11.85 14.74
CA GLY A 331 -7.12 11.40 15.87
C GLY A 331 -6.52 10.17 16.53
N ASN A 332 -7.19 9.67 17.57
CA ASN A 332 -6.80 8.46 18.29
C ASN A 332 -8.03 7.60 18.57
N LEU A 333 -8.01 6.37 18.07
CA LEU A 333 -9.09 5.38 18.24
C LEU A 333 -9.24 4.87 19.68
N GLY A 334 -8.28 5.17 20.57
CA GLY A 334 -8.42 4.87 22.00
C GLY A 334 -9.48 5.71 22.70
N ASN A 335 -9.89 6.86 22.14
CA ASN A 335 -10.83 7.80 22.76
C ASN A 335 -11.88 8.37 21.78
N GLN A 336 -11.83 8.01 20.51
CA GLN A 336 -12.75 8.48 19.48
C GLN A 336 -13.12 7.31 18.55
N SER A 337 -14.36 7.32 18.02
CA SER A 337 -14.73 6.39 16.95
C SER A 337 -14.01 6.73 15.63
N PHE A 338 -13.84 5.77 14.77
CA PHE A 338 -13.26 5.99 13.45
C PHE A 338 -14.06 7.01 12.63
N LYS A 339 -15.38 6.98 12.76
CA LYS A 339 -16.29 7.92 12.10
C LYS A 339 -16.03 9.37 12.53
N GLU A 340 -15.91 9.61 13.82
CA GLU A 340 -15.58 10.95 14.35
C GLU A 340 -14.25 11.44 13.83
N ILE A 341 -13.20 10.61 13.86
CA ILE A 341 -11.88 10.97 13.37
C ILE A 341 -11.91 11.32 11.88
N TRP A 342 -12.56 10.49 11.04
CA TRP A 342 -12.55 10.66 9.59
C TRP A 342 -13.19 11.97 9.12
N HIS A 343 -14.12 12.51 9.92
CA HIS A 343 -14.87 13.74 9.63
C HIS A 343 -14.50 14.93 10.53
N ASN A 344 -13.50 14.79 11.40
CA ASN A 344 -13.11 15.84 12.33
C ASN A 344 -12.40 17.03 11.65
N GLU A 345 -12.19 18.10 12.42
CA GLU A 345 -11.57 19.33 11.94
C GLU A 345 -10.08 19.13 11.61
N ASN A 346 -9.35 18.21 12.28
CA ASN A 346 -7.95 17.92 11.99
C ASN A 346 -7.80 17.36 10.57
N TYR A 347 -8.66 16.40 10.19
CA TYR A 347 -8.70 15.87 8.82
C TYR A 347 -9.04 16.93 7.79
N ARG A 348 -10.06 17.75 8.10
CA ARG A 348 -10.50 18.83 7.22
C ARG A 348 -9.41 19.87 7.02
N ARG A 349 -8.73 20.28 8.10
CA ARG A 349 -7.59 21.21 8.06
C ARG A 349 -6.45 20.65 7.22
N PHE A 350 -6.02 19.42 7.47
CA PHE A 350 -4.93 18.77 6.73
C PHE A 350 -5.25 18.66 5.22
N ARG A 351 -6.51 18.30 4.85
CA ARG A 351 -6.94 18.30 3.45
C ARG A 351 -6.89 19.71 2.85
N LYS A 352 -7.27 20.75 3.59
CA LYS A 352 -7.21 22.13 3.13
C LYS A 352 -5.77 22.59 2.93
N GLU A 353 -4.89 22.34 3.87
CA GLU A 353 -3.45 22.66 3.78
C GLU A 353 -2.82 21.99 2.55
N LEU A 354 -3.11 20.70 2.33
CA LEU A 354 -2.65 19.99 1.15
C LEU A 354 -3.14 20.62 -0.17
N MET A 355 -4.37 21.09 -0.21
CA MET A 355 -4.97 21.71 -1.40
C MET A 355 -4.42 23.10 -1.68
N THR A 356 -3.86 23.79 -0.70
CA THR A 356 -3.30 25.14 -0.84
C THR A 356 -1.79 25.15 -1.05
N GLY A 357 -1.05 24.21 -0.40
CA GLY A 357 0.41 24.23 -0.40
C GLY A 357 1.05 22.86 -0.09
N ARG A 358 0.75 21.82 -0.88
CA ARG A 358 1.25 20.47 -0.65
C ARG A 358 2.77 20.39 -0.48
N LYS A 359 3.54 21.19 -1.21
CA LYS A 359 5.02 21.22 -1.10
C LYS A 359 5.54 21.68 0.27
N GLN A 360 4.72 22.42 1.02
CA GLN A 360 5.08 22.97 2.33
C GLN A 360 4.87 21.94 3.45
N ILE A 361 4.16 20.84 3.18
CA ILE A 361 3.96 19.74 4.12
C ILE A 361 5.17 18.82 4.01
N ASP A 362 5.91 18.67 5.09
CA ASP A 362 7.17 17.92 5.18
C ASP A 362 7.08 16.50 4.61
N ILE A 363 6.08 15.71 5.02
CA ILE A 363 5.84 14.35 4.53
C ILE A 363 5.45 14.31 3.05
N CYS A 364 5.03 15.43 2.47
CA CYS A 364 4.67 15.54 1.06
C CYS A 364 5.83 15.99 0.18
N ALA A 365 6.81 16.73 0.71
CA ALA A 365 7.89 17.37 -0.05
C ALA A 365 8.67 16.39 -0.94
N ASN A 366 8.96 15.18 -0.44
CA ASN A 366 9.64 14.09 -1.16
C ASN A 366 8.65 12.98 -1.63
N CYS A 367 7.35 13.29 -1.80
CA CYS A 367 6.34 12.30 -2.14
C CYS A 367 6.07 12.25 -3.65
N SER A 368 6.10 11.07 -4.25
CA SER A 368 5.77 10.84 -5.66
C SER A 368 4.35 10.26 -5.88
N GLU A 369 3.56 10.16 -4.82
CA GLU A 369 2.30 9.42 -4.80
C GLU A 369 1.05 10.32 -4.79
N GLY A 370 -0.11 9.74 -5.12
CA GLY A 370 -1.42 10.38 -4.93
C GLY A 370 -1.79 11.50 -5.90
N THR A 371 -0.96 11.81 -6.91
CA THR A 371 -1.23 12.86 -7.90
C THR A 371 -2.25 12.45 -8.95
N SER A 372 -2.55 11.16 -9.05
CA SER A 372 -3.49 10.61 -10.04
C SER A 372 -4.33 9.50 -9.40
N VAL A 373 -5.59 9.43 -9.80
CA VAL A 373 -6.53 8.37 -9.35
C VAL A 373 -6.25 7.06 -10.06
N TRP A 374 -5.69 7.12 -11.28
CA TRP A 374 -5.57 5.99 -12.22
C TRP A 374 -4.12 5.65 -12.61
N LYS A 375 -3.14 5.84 -11.73
CA LYS A 375 -1.75 5.44 -12.00
C LYS A 375 -1.41 4.09 -11.46
#